data_f7d593172edcaa5c359d9a6e85b67340
#
_entry.id   f7d593172edcaa5c359d9a6e85b67340
#
_cell.length_a   1.000
_cell.length_b   1.000
_cell.length_c   1.000
_cell.angle_alpha   90.00
_cell.angle_beta   90.00
_cell.angle_gamma   90.00
#
_symmetry.space_group_name_H-M   'P 1'
#
loop_
_entity.id
_entity.type
_entity.pdbx_description
1 polymer ?
#
loop_
_entity_poly.entity_id
_entity_poly.type
_entity_poly.pdbx_seq_one_letter_code
_entity_poly.pdbx_strand_id
1 'polypeptide(L)'
;NYLIYGISGSIFIKNMDECKKKKNEIQNEIISQFIDSKIIDHGTYTQKDYNDNDSTKTQVEIHLPNKGGLISIECSDWSKKTEASHGWYDNLSVSIYSKEFEKWLRNEAY
;
A
#
# COMPACT_ATOMS: atom_id res chain seq x y z
N ASN A 1 16.20 -20.28 -12.21
CA ASN A 1 16.24 -18.84 -11.92
C ASN A 1 14.91 -18.36 -11.42
N TYR A 2 14.88 -17.89 -10.20
CA TYR A 2 13.68 -17.32 -9.61
C TYR A 2 13.78 -15.79 -9.65
N LEU A 3 12.76 -15.18 -10.20
CA LEU A 3 12.63 -13.72 -10.17
C LEU A 3 11.56 -13.35 -9.15
N ILE A 4 11.89 -12.42 -8.27
CA ILE A 4 10.92 -11.89 -7.33
C ILE A 4 10.31 -10.65 -7.98
N TYR A 5 9.03 -10.74 -8.31
CA TYR A 5 8.32 -9.63 -8.93
C TYR A 5 7.62 -8.72 -7.93
N GLY A 6 7.32 -9.25 -6.75
CA GLY A 6 6.69 -8.46 -5.71
C GLY A 6 6.89 -9.07 -4.33
N ILE A 7 6.97 -8.19 -3.33
CA ILE A 7 7.04 -8.55 -1.91
C ILE A 7 6.05 -7.66 -1.19
N SER A 8 5.32 -8.24 -0.24
CA SER A 8 4.39 -7.49 0.58
C SER A 8 4.54 -7.91 2.04
N GLY A 9 4.44 -6.94 2.94
CA GLY A 9 4.44 -7.17 4.36
C GLY A 9 3.49 -6.23 5.05
N SER A 10 2.95 -6.64 6.20
CA SER A 10 2.05 -5.79 6.95
C SER A 10 2.25 -5.97 8.45
N ILE A 11 1.91 -4.92 9.20
CA ILE A 11 1.91 -4.93 10.65
C ILE A 11 0.56 -4.42 11.14
N PHE A 12 0.10 -4.93 12.27
CA PHE A 12 -1.17 -4.52 12.85
C PHE A 12 -0.99 -3.21 13.60
N ILE A 13 -1.73 -2.19 13.23
CA ILE A 13 -1.74 -0.89 13.89
C ILE A 13 -3.19 -0.44 13.99
N LYS A 14 -3.75 -0.38 15.20
CA LYS A 14 -5.14 0.00 15.41
C LYS A 14 -5.37 1.50 15.35
N ASN A 15 -4.38 2.29 15.76
CA ASN A 15 -4.50 3.74 15.77
C ASN A 15 -4.12 4.30 14.41
N MET A 16 -5.06 4.91 13.71
CA MET A 16 -4.82 5.42 12.36
C MET A 16 -3.88 6.62 12.34
N ASP A 17 -3.85 7.45 13.36
CA ASP A 17 -2.89 8.54 13.42
C ASP A 17 -1.46 8.00 13.50
N GLU A 18 -1.26 6.96 14.30
CA GLU A 18 0.02 6.27 14.41
C GLU A 18 0.40 5.58 13.09
N CYS A 19 -0.59 4.96 12.43
CA CYS A 19 -0.38 4.33 11.12
C CYS A 19 0.08 5.35 10.08
N LYS A 20 -0.60 6.48 10.00
CA LYS A 20 -0.27 7.54 9.04
C LYS A 20 1.11 8.14 9.33
N LYS A 21 1.46 8.29 10.60
CA LYS A 21 2.79 8.75 11.01
C LYS A 21 3.86 7.78 10.53
N LYS A 22 3.64 6.50 10.76
CA LYS A 22 4.57 5.44 10.34
C LYS A 22 4.69 5.38 8.82
N LYS A 23 3.56 5.51 8.13
CA LYS A 23 3.53 5.58 6.66
C LYS A 23 4.40 6.72 6.14
N ASN A 24 4.28 7.91 6.74
CA ASN A 24 5.07 9.06 6.34
C ASN A 24 6.56 8.88 6.64
N GLU A 25 6.90 8.26 7.77
CA GLU A 25 8.29 7.95 8.10
C GLU A 25 8.92 7.01 7.06
N ILE A 26 8.20 5.96 6.67
CA ILE A 26 8.67 5.01 5.65
C ILE A 26 8.81 5.71 4.30
N GLN A 27 7.84 6.52 3.92
CA GLN A 27 7.87 7.29 2.68
C GLN A 27 9.10 8.19 2.61
N ASN A 28 9.37 8.94 3.67
CA ASN A 28 10.51 9.84 3.72
C ASN A 28 11.84 9.09 3.66
N GLU A 29 11.93 7.95 4.31
CA GLU A 29 13.12 7.09 4.26
C GLU A 29 13.39 6.61 2.84
N ILE A 30 12.37 6.14 2.14
CA ILE A 30 12.49 5.66 0.76
C ILE A 30 12.91 6.80 -0.17
N ILE A 31 12.28 7.95 -0.05
CA ILE A 31 12.59 9.11 -0.90
C ILE A 31 14.02 9.58 -0.69
N SER A 32 14.51 9.52 0.56
CA SER A 32 15.89 9.93 0.84
C SER A 32 16.93 9.02 0.19
N GLN A 33 16.57 7.76 -0.02
CA GLN A 33 17.48 6.78 -0.65
C GLN A 33 17.34 6.71 -2.17
N PHE A 34 16.17 7.00 -2.70
CA PHE A 34 15.89 6.92 -4.14
C PHE A 34 15.51 8.30 -4.66
N ILE A 35 16.52 9.12 -4.91
CA ILE A 35 16.33 10.45 -5.48
C ILE A 35 15.69 10.32 -6.86
N ASP A 36 14.85 11.26 -7.23
CA ASP A 36 14.09 11.27 -8.48
C ASP A 36 12.91 10.27 -8.52
N SER A 37 12.51 9.75 -7.36
CA SER A 37 11.27 8.98 -7.27
C SER A 37 10.07 9.90 -7.46
N LYS A 38 9.03 9.37 -8.10
CA LYS A 38 7.77 10.08 -8.29
C LYS A 38 6.76 9.61 -7.27
N ILE A 39 6.16 10.53 -6.54
CA ILE A 39 5.18 10.23 -5.51
C ILE A 39 3.79 10.51 -6.04
N ILE A 40 2.89 9.55 -5.86
CA ILE A 40 1.47 9.72 -6.13
C ILE A 40 0.72 9.47 -4.83
N ASP A 41 0.19 10.51 -4.23
CA ASP A 41 -0.56 10.43 -2.98
C ASP A 41 -2.04 10.30 -3.31
N HIS A 42 -2.62 9.13 -3.02
CA HIS A 42 -4.03 8.87 -3.26
C HIS A 42 -4.91 9.37 -2.13
N GLY A 43 -4.32 9.84 -1.02
CA GLY A 43 -5.06 10.29 0.14
C GLY A 43 -5.83 9.16 0.82
N THR A 44 -6.93 9.53 1.44
CA THR A 44 -7.81 8.59 2.12
C THR A 44 -9.08 8.41 1.30
N TYR A 45 -9.46 7.18 1.05
CA TYR A 45 -10.68 6.88 0.28
C TYR A 45 -11.43 5.71 0.90
N THR A 46 -12.73 5.63 0.60
CA THR A 46 -13.60 4.57 1.08
C THR A 46 -13.44 3.31 0.23
N GLN A 47 -13.34 2.16 0.89
CA GLN A 47 -13.26 0.88 0.20
C GLN A 47 -14.67 0.34 -0.03
N LYS A 48 -15.17 0.49 -1.26
CA LYS A 48 -16.55 0.16 -1.60
C LYS A 48 -16.81 -1.31 -1.88
N ASP A 49 -15.76 -2.11 -2.04
CA ASP A 49 -15.85 -3.48 -2.54
C ASP A 49 -16.43 -4.49 -1.55
N TYR A 50 -16.67 -4.08 -0.30
CA TYR A 50 -17.08 -5.00 0.77
C TYR A 50 -18.47 -4.70 1.32
N ASN A 51 -19.34 -4.06 0.52
CA ASN A 51 -20.67 -3.61 0.94
C ASN A 51 -20.63 -2.79 2.24
N ASP A 52 -19.59 -1.99 2.36
CA ASP A 52 -19.25 -1.29 3.59
C ASP A 52 -18.73 0.09 3.22
N ASN A 53 -19.44 1.12 3.66
CA ASN A 53 -19.05 2.51 3.37
C ASN A 53 -18.15 3.10 4.46
N ASP A 54 -17.81 2.31 5.50
CA ASP A 54 -17.07 2.79 6.67
C ASP A 54 -15.60 2.40 6.67
N SER A 55 -15.22 1.41 5.86
CA SER A 55 -13.81 1.03 5.74
C SER A 55 -13.08 1.99 4.83
N THR A 56 -11.91 2.46 5.27
CA THR A 56 -11.11 3.41 4.50
C THR A 56 -9.69 2.91 4.30
N LYS A 57 -9.04 3.45 3.28
CA LYS A 57 -7.64 3.19 3.00
C LYS A 57 -6.94 4.52 2.75
N THR A 58 -5.78 4.71 3.36
CA THR A 58 -4.90 5.85 3.08
C THR A 58 -3.66 5.33 2.39
N GLN A 59 -3.39 5.79 1.18
CA GLN A 59 -2.39 5.17 0.31
C GLN A 59 -1.47 6.19 -0.36
N VAL A 60 -0.20 5.83 -0.47
CA VAL A 60 0.78 6.54 -1.29
C VAL A 60 1.52 5.53 -2.16
N GLU A 61 1.79 5.92 -3.39
CA GLU A 61 2.62 5.13 -4.30
C GLU A 61 3.91 5.88 -4.59
N ILE A 62 5.03 5.17 -4.60
CA ILE A 62 6.34 5.72 -4.92
C ILE A 62 6.86 4.99 -6.15
N HIS A 63 6.97 5.69 -7.26
CA HIS A 63 7.49 5.14 -8.50
C HIS A 63 8.99 5.40 -8.55
N LEU A 64 9.77 4.31 -8.45
CA LEU A 64 11.21 4.39 -8.41
C LEU A 64 11.80 4.76 -9.78
N PRO A 65 12.93 5.46 -9.81
CA PRO A 65 13.56 5.84 -11.08
C PRO A 65 14.15 4.64 -11.79
N ASN A 66 14.46 4.80 -13.07
CA ASN A 66 15.23 3.84 -13.89
C ASN A 66 14.64 2.42 -13.87
N LYS A 67 13.34 2.29 -14.03
CA LYS A 67 12.64 1.00 -14.05
C LYS A 67 12.74 0.24 -12.72
N GLY A 68 12.97 0.95 -11.61
CA GLY A 68 13.08 0.33 -10.29
C GLY A 68 11.80 -0.23 -9.71
N GLY A 69 10.67 0.05 -10.36
CA GLY A 69 9.38 -0.50 -9.91
C GLY A 69 8.58 0.47 -9.07
N LEU A 70 7.69 -0.10 -8.26
CA LEU A 70 6.68 0.63 -7.51
C LEU A 70 6.65 0.17 -6.06
N ILE A 71 6.58 1.11 -5.14
CA ILE A 71 6.34 0.83 -3.73
C ILE A 71 4.99 1.44 -3.37
N SER A 72 4.10 0.64 -2.78
CA SER A 72 2.82 1.10 -2.27
C SER A 72 2.81 0.99 -0.75
N ILE A 73 2.42 2.06 -0.07
CA ILE A 73 2.32 2.09 1.39
C ILE A 73 0.88 2.45 1.73
N GLU A 74 0.23 1.60 2.51
CA GLU A 74 -1.20 1.72 2.78
C GLU A 74 -1.51 1.56 4.26
N CYS A 75 -2.39 2.44 4.77
CA CYS A 75 -3.06 2.24 6.05
C CYS A 75 -4.50 1.82 5.79
N SER A 76 -4.88 0.66 6.29
CA SER A 76 -6.24 0.14 6.15
C SER A 76 -6.98 0.24 7.49
N ASP A 77 -8.11 0.92 7.46
CA ASP A 77 -9.00 1.11 8.62
C ASP A 77 -10.32 0.41 8.29
N TRP A 78 -10.43 -0.83 8.73
CA TRP A 78 -11.60 -1.64 8.47
C TRP A 78 -12.72 -1.27 9.44
N SER A 79 -13.96 -1.23 8.94
CA SER A 79 -15.11 -1.08 9.82
C SER A 79 -15.24 -2.30 10.72
N LYS A 80 -15.93 -2.16 11.85
CA LYS A 80 -16.16 -3.28 12.76
C LYS A 80 -16.94 -4.41 12.09
N LYS A 81 -17.83 -4.06 11.18
CA LYS A 81 -18.61 -5.05 10.42
C LYS A 81 -17.69 -5.90 9.54
N THR A 82 -16.77 -5.28 8.82
CA THR A 82 -15.84 -5.98 7.94
C THR A 82 -14.82 -6.78 8.75
N GLU A 83 -14.34 -6.26 9.87
CA GLU A 83 -13.48 -7.01 10.78
C GLU A 83 -14.14 -8.30 11.26
N ALA A 84 -15.41 -8.20 11.66
CA ALA A 84 -16.15 -9.35 12.16
C ALA A 84 -16.46 -10.39 11.07
N SER A 85 -16.81 -9.93 9.85
CA SER A 85 -17.21 -10.85 8.78
C SER A 85 -16.03 -11.51 8.08
N HIS A 86 -14.85 -10.86 8.03
CA HIS A 86 -13.68 -11.37 7.31
C HIS A 86 -12.51 -11.74 8.20
N GLY A 87 -12.57 -11.40 9.49
CA GLY A 87 -11.45 -11.63 10.41
C GLY A 87 -10.24 -10.75 10.11
N TRP A 88 -10.46 -9.59 9.50
CA TRP A 88 -9.39 -8.67 9.15
C TRP A 88 -9.12 -7.67 10.26
N TYR A 89 -7.90 -7.16 10.31
CA TYR A 89 -7.46 -6.19 11.30
C TYR A 89 -6.91 -4.95 10.61
N ASP A 90 -7.03 -3.81 11.30
CA ASP A 90 -6.40 -2.58 10.83
C ASP A 90 -4.89 -2.80 10.73
N ASN A 91 -4.29 -2.27 9.68
CA ASN A 91 -2.89 -2.56 9.41
C ASN A 91 -2.21 -1.49 8.57
N LEU A 92 -0.88 -1.50 8.66
CA LEU A 92 0.00 -0.81 7.73
C LEU A 92 0.60 -1.86 6.81
N SER A 93 0.46 -1.68 5.51
CA SER A 93 0.97 -2.61 4.51
C SER A 93 1.96 -1.90 3.59
N VAL A 94 3.08 -2.55 3.33
CA VAL A 94 4.07 -2.08 2.36
C VAL A 94 4.24 -3.16 1.30
N SER A 95 4.05 -2.79 0.05
CA SER A 95 4.16 -3.70 -1.08
C SER A 95 5.18 -3.14 -2.07
N ILE A 96 6.10 -3.99 -2.53
CA ILE A 96 7.13 -3.62 -3.48
C ILE A 96 6.95 -4.46 -4.73
N TYR A 97 6.79 -3.81 -5.87
CA TYR A 97 6.56 -4.48 -7.15
C TYR A 97 7.65 -4.09 -8.13
N SER A 98 8.18 -5.08 -8.88
CA SER A 98 9.03 -4.80 -10.02
C SER A 98 8.18 -4.20 -11.14
N LYS A 99 8.83 -3.51 -12.06
CA LYS A 99 8.12 -2.91 -13.20
C LYS A 99 7.49 -3.99 -14.10
N GLU A 100 8.15 -5.10 -14.26
CA GLU A 100 7.63 -6.25 -15.02
C GLU A 100 6.38 -6.82 -14.37
N PHE A 101 6.36 -6.96 -13.05
CA PHE A 101 5.20 -7.46 -12.32
C PHE A 101 4.02 -6.50 -12.43
N GLU A 102 4.26 -5.21 -12.28
CA GLU A 102 3.23 -4.19 -12.44
C GLU A 102 2.61 -4.26 -13.83
N LYS A 103 3.45 -4.36 -14.85
CA LYS A 103 2.99 -4.46 -16.24
C LYS A 103 2.16 -5.73 -16.47
N TRP A 104 2.60 -6.85 -15.92
CA TRP A 104 1.87 -8.10 -15.99
C TRP A 104 0.50 -8.00 -15.31
N LEU A 105 0.43 -7.41 -14.12
CA LEU A 105 -0.82 -7.22 -13.40
C LEU A 105 -1.83 -6.43 -14.24
N ARG A 106 -1.38 -5.39 -14.92
CA ARG A 106 -2.27 -4.52 -15.69
C ARG A 106 -2.76 -5.17 -16.97
N ASN A 107 -1.92 -5.96 -17.63
CA ASN A 107 -2.18 -6.45 -18.98
C ASN A 107 -2.59 -7.92 -19.04
N GLU A 108 -2.16 -8.74 -18.12
CA GLU A 108 -2.31 -10.20 -18.18
C GLU A 108 -3.20 -10.78 -17.07
N ALA A 109 -3.15 -10.20 -15.86
CA ALA A 109 -3.88 -10.75 -14.72
C ALA A 109 -5.33 -10.25 -14.64
N TYR A 110 -5.64 -9.11 -15.28
CA TYR A 110 -6.97 -8.50 -15.20
C TYR A 110 -7.58 -8.30 -16.58
#